data_ae418a08601a0a5384d6268e66c6bab8
#
_entry.id   ae418a08601a0a5384d6268e66c6bab8
#
_cell.length_a   1.000
_cell.length_b   1.000
_cell.length_c   1.000
_cell.angle_alpha   90.00
_cell.angle_beta   90.00
_cell.angle_gamma   90.00
#
_symmetry.space_group_name_H-M   'P 1'
#
loop_
_entity.id
_entity.type
_entity.pdbx_description
1 polymer ?
#
loop_
_entity_poly.entity_id
_entity_poly.type
_entity_poly.pdbx_seq_one_letter_code
_entity_poly.pdbx_strand_id
1 'polypeptide(L)'
;MDGDTIVSGYSGFAYAPDGACVHVPTQPHVPIGARVRAFPVVEQDGLVWVWLGVAPLASRRNPPRTPWLAGDGWTTFGDQWDTQANLLLLHENFADITHVPVVDPFIAPPVLAGEPPALEVEVSETAVSFSRDYPPARLTGWHADALGLSSDTEHAQREEGAFVTPGLWADAWHVYVDGGSPHTFRFTHAVTPVSARQTRHVWRVSRNFAPGPEVSGRLLPIFTAYYRRVQQILETMQQVIDSDGPRDEVSVNSDAAALQVRRIVSRLIAEERMT
;
A
#
# COMPACT_ATOMS: atom_id res chain seq x y z
N MET A 1 -15.75 5.25 -24.45
CA MET A 1 -15.70 6.73 -24.23
C MET A 1 -15.79 7.38 -25.59
N ASP A 2 -16.49 8.50 -25.67
CA ASP A 2 -16.56 9.33 -26.87
C ASP A 2 -16.09 10.73 -26.46
N GLY A 3 -14.86 11.08 -26.87
CA GLY A 3 -14.16 12.26 -26.34
C GLY A 3 -14.04 12.18 -24.80
N ASP A 4 -14.43 13.26 -24.12
CA ASP A 4 -14.41 13.36 -22.65
C ASP A 4 -15.68 12.80 -21.97
N THR A 5 -16.54 12.10 -22.69
CA THR A 5 -17.78 11.55 -22.14
C THR A 5 -17.69 10.06 -21.86
N ILE A 6 -18.42 9.61 -20.83
CA ILE A 6 -18.65 8.20 -20.54
C ILE A 6 -20.04 7.83 -21.05
N VAL A 7 -20.13 6.81 -21.90
CA VAL A 7 -21.40 6.31 -22.44
C VAL A 7 -21.79 5.04 -21.70
N SER A 8 -23.02 5.00 -21.19
CA SER A 8 -23.60 3.81 -20.56
C SER A 8 -23.71 2.67 -21.56
N GLY A 9 -23.08 1.54 -21.31
CA GLY A 9 -23.20 0.34 -22.16
C GLY A 9 -24.60 -0.30 -22.17
N TYR A 10 -25.47 0.11 -21.25
CA TYR A 10 -26.85 -0.39 -21.16
C TYR A 10 -27.86 0.53 -21.83
N SER A 11 -27.86 1.82 -21.48
CA SER A 11 -28.87 2.78 -21.92
C SER A 11 -28.40 3.72 -23.04
N GLY A 12 -27.11 3.76 -23.34
CA GLY A 12 -26.53 4.71 -24.28
C GLY A 12 -26.50 6.17 -23.80
N PHE A 13 -26.87 6.44 -22.53
CA PHE A 13 -26.77 7.78 -21.97
C PHE A 13 -25.29 8.18 -21.88
N ALA A 14 -24.99 9.43 -22.28
CA ALA A 14 -23.66 9.99 -22.18
C ALA A 14 -23.57 11.00 -21.04
N TYR A 15 -22.48 10.94 -20.27
CA TYR A 15 -22.22 11.78 -19.10
C TYR A 15 -20.91 12.53 -19.26
N ALA A 16 -20.93 13.82 -18.96
CA ALA A 16 -19.74 14.67 -18.88
C ALA A 16 -18.92 14.36 -17.61
N PRO A 17 -17.65 14.83 -17.49
CA PRO A 17 -16.80 14.60 -16.34
C PRO A 17 -17.37 15.07 -14.99
N ASP A 18 -18.23 16.10 -15.00
CA ASP A 18 -18.94 16.59 -13.81
C ASP A 18 -20.16 15.74 -13.42
N GLY A 19 -20.43 14.68 -14.18
CA GLY A 19 -21.54 13.77 -13.99
C GLY A 19 -22.86 14.22 -14.64
N ALA A 20 -22.93 15.38 -15.28
CA ALA A 20 -24.14 15.81 -15.99
C ALA A 20 -24.42 14.90 -17.20
N CYS A 21 -25.67 14.48 -17.37
CA CYS A 21 -26.08 13.79 -18.59
C CYS A 21 -26.09 14.81 -19.75
N VAL A 22 -25.40 14.48 -20.85
CA VAL A 22 -25.28 15.35 -22.02
C VAL A 22 -25.99 14.78 -23.27
N HIS A 23 -26.35 13.51 -23.24
CA HIS A 23 -27.06 12.86 -24.35
C HIS A 23 -27.94 11.71 -23.85
N VAL A 24 -29.15 11.64 -24.43
CA VAL A 24 -30.13 10.56 -24.25
C VAL A 24 -30.54 10.05 -25.63
N PRO A 25 -30.26 8.79 -26.02
CA PRO A 25 -30.48 8.31 -27.39
C PRO A 25 -31.93 8.35 -27.87
N THR A 26 -32.87 8.26 -26.94
CA THR A 26 -34.31 8.09 -27.26
C THR A 26 -35.08 9.39 -27.33
N GLN A 27 -34.44 10.53 -27.07
CA GLN A 27 -35.13 11.85 -27.09
C GLN A 27 -34.13 12.99 -27.32
N PRO A 28 -34.59 14.13 -27.92
CA PRO A 28 -33.69 15.24 -28.25
C PRO A 28 -33.27 16.08 -27.04
N HIS A 29 -33.99 15.99 -25.93
CA HIS A 29 -33.70 16.78 -24.72
C HIS A 29 -33.30 15.91 -23.55
N VAL A 30 -32.27 16.34 -22.85
CA VAL A 30 -31.85 15.72 -21.58
C VAL A 30 -32.78 16.16 -20.46
N PRO A 31 -33.37 15.24 -19.67
CA PRO A 31 -34.22 15.60 -18.54
C PRO A 31 -33.47 16.46 -17.51
N ILE A 32 -34.18 17.44 -16.94
CA ILE A 32 -33.62 18.28 -15.86
C ILE A 32 -33.22 17.37 -14.68
N GLY A 33 -32.01 17.56 -14.18
CA GLY A 33 -31.49 16.79 -13.06
C GLY A 33 -30.91 15.40 -13.40
N ALA A 34 -30.95 15.02 -14.70
CA ALA A 34 -30.31 13.77 -15.14
C ALA A 34 -28.77 13.86 -14.94
N ARG A 35 -28.25 13.16 -13.94
CA ARG A 35 -26.83 13.12 -13.64
C ARG A 35 -26.44 11.90 -12.84
N VAL A 36 -25.18 11.54 -12.91
CA VAL A 36 -24.52 10.58 -12.02
C VAL A 36 -23.64 11.33 -11.02
N ARG A 37 -23.30 10.68 -9.92
CA ARG A 37 -22.37 11.24 -8.95
C ARG A 37 -20.96 11.29 -9.56
N ALA A 38 -20.33 12.46 -9.49
CA ALA A 38 -18.92 12.65 -9.79
C ALA A 38 -18.11 12.75 -8.48
N PHE A 39 -16.87 12.29 -8.53
CA PHE A 39 -15.97 12.31 -7.40
C PHE A 39 -14.73 13.14 -7.74
N PRO A 40 -14.23 13.98 -6.82
CA PRO A 40 -12.95 14.65 -7.00
C PRO A 40 -11.83 13.64 -7.20
N VAL A 41 -11.00 13.85 -8.20
CA VAL A 41 -9.86 12.99 -8.58
C VAL A 41 -8.61 13.83 -8.68
N VAL A 42 -7.48 13.28 -8.21
CA VAL A 42 -6.14 13.86 -8.35
C VAL A 42 -5.19 12.77 -8.81
N GLU A 43 -4.41 13.05 -9.85
CA GLU A 43 -3.27 12.23 -10.23
C GLU A 43 -2.01 12.80 -9.57
N GLN A 44 -1.32 11.97 -8.81
CA GLN A 44 -0.11 12.38 -8.10
C GLN A 44 0.86 11.22 -7.92
N ASP A 45 2.11 11.46 -8.28
CA ASP A 45 3.21 10.51 -8.07
C ASP A 45 2.92 9.09 -8.63
N GLY A 46 2.22 9.00 -9.79
CA GLY A 46 1.88 7.73 -10.45
C GLY A 46 0.69 6.98 -9.85
N LEU A 47 -0.04 7.59 -8.90
CA LEU A 47 -1.28 7.08 -8.34
C LEU A 47 -2.47 7.98 -8.70
N VAL A 48 -3.64 7.36 -8.85
CA VAL A 48 -4.92 8.08 -9.01
C VAL A 48 -5.65 8.04 -7.68
N TRP A 49 -5.89 9.22 -7.12
CA TRP A 49 -6.58 9.40 -5.85
C TRP A 49 -8.01 9.85 -6.08
N VAL A 50 -8.94 9.18 -5.42
CA VAL A 50 -10.37 9.48 -5.50
C VAL A 50 -10.88 9.86 -4.11
N TRP A 51 -11.52 11.03 -4.01
CA TRP A 51 -12.18 11.43 -2.78
C TRP A 51 -13.64 10.96 -2.77
N LEU A 52 -13.95 9.99 -1.91
CA LEU A 52 -15.30 9.40 -1.83
C LEU A 52 -16.23 10.13 -0.83
N GLY A 53 -15.68 11.02 0.00
CA GLY A 53 -16.42 11.79 0.98
C GLY A 53 -17.19 12.98 0.37
N VAL A 54 -17.57 13.93 1.20
CA VAL A 54 -18.25 15.17 0.81
C VAL A 54 -17.34 16.02 -0.06
N ALA A 55 -17.70 16.22 -1.34
CA ALA A 55 -16.84 16.81 -2.38
C ALA A 55 -16.19 18.17 -1.98
N PRO A 56 -16.88 19.15 -1.36
CA PRO A 56 -16.26 20.40 -0.89
C PRO A 56 -15.13 20.22 0.11
N LEU A 57 -15.05 19.08 0.83
CA LEU A 57 -13.98 18.80 1.78
C LEU A 57 -12.71 18.25 1.12
N ALA A 58 -12.78 17.80 -0.13
CA ALA A 58 -11.62 17.29 -0.86
C ALA A 58 -10.48 18.31 -0.95
N SER A 59 -10.80 19.59 -1.14
CA SER A 59 -9.80 20.67 -1.23
C SER A 59 -9.03 20.92 0.06
N ARG A 60 -9.47 20.37 1.19
CA ARG A 60 -8.82 20.52 2.50
C ARG A 60 -7.80 19.42 2.79
N ARG A 61 -7.74 18.37 1.97
CA ARG A 61 -6.85 17.23 2.17
C ARG A 61 -6.18 16.89 0.83
N ASN A 62 -4.89 17.17 0.74
CA ASN A 62 -4.10 16.73 -0.41
C ASN A 62 -3.74 15.25 -0.26
N PRO A 63 -3.66 14.50 -1.37
CA PRO A 63 -3.09 13.16 -1.35
C PRO A 63 -1.67 13.18 -0.78
N PRO A 64 -1.25 12.14 -0.06
CA PRO A 64 0.12 12.04 0.42
C PRO A 64 1.10 11.92 -0.74
N ARG A 65 2.31 12.45 -0.55
CA ARG A 65 3.37 12.40 -1.56
C ARG A 65 4.10 11.06 -1.51
N THR A 66 4.33 10.50 -2.69
CA THR A 66 5.11 9.27 -2.90
C THR A 66 6.14 9.47 -4.02
N PRO A 67 7.07 10.45 -3.89
CA PRO A 67 7.94 10.88 -4.98
C PRO A 67 8.84 9.76 -5.52
N TRP A 68 9.10 8.73 -4.73
CA TRP A 68 9.86 7.56 -5.16
C TRP A 68 9.15 6.68 -6.20
N LEU A 69 7.85 6.86 -6.44
CA LEU A 69 7.11 6.09 -7.45
C LEU A 69 7.37 6.58 -8.89
N ALA A 70 7.61 7.88 -9.07
CA ALA A 70 7.77 8.50 -10.39
C ALA A 70 8.87 9.58 -10.43
N GLY A 71 9.62 9.77 -9.33
CA GLY A 71 10.66 10.80 -9.22
C GLY A 71 12.00 10.36 -9.81
N ASP A 72 12.82 11.35 -10.14
CA ASP A 72 14.20 11.12 -10.59
C ASP A 72 15.02 10.36 -9.53
N GLY A 73 15.90 9.50 -10.00
CA GLY A 73 16.77 8.68 -9.14
C GLY A 73 16.11 7.43 -8.56
N TRP A 74 14.85 7.15 -8.91
CA TRP A 74 14.14 5.96 -8.50
C TRP A 74 13.77 5.08 -9.69
N THR A 75 13.81 3.77 -9.48
CA THR A 75 13.31 2.77 -10.44
C THR A 75 12.26 1.92 -9.73
N THR A 76 11.07 1.86 -10.32
CA THR A 76 9.87 1.26 -9.71
C THR A 76 9.36 0.10 -10.55
N PHE A 77 8.95 -0.97 -9.89
CA PHE A 77 8.20 -2.10 -10.46
C PHE A 77 7.10 -2.55 -9.49
N GLY A 78 6.19 -3.37 -9.95
CA GLY A 78 5.12 -3.88 -9.09
C GLY A 78 3.95 -4.44 -9.88
N ASP A 79 2.89 -4.79 -9.17
CA ASP A 79 1.67 -5.39 -9.72
C ASP A 79 0.45 -4.95 -8.91
N GLN A 80 -0.73 -5.48 -9.24
CA GLN A 80 -1.97 -5.24 -8.51
C GLN A 80 -2.94 -6.40 -8.64
N TRP A 81 -3.75 -6.60 -7.60
CA TRP A 81 -4.83 -7.60 -7.59
C TRP A 81 -5.87 -7.30 -6.52
N ASP A 82 -6.97 -8.02 -6.58
CA ASP A 82 -7.95 -8.00 -5.51
C ASP A 82 -7.65 -9.14 -4.53
N THR A 83 -7.57 -8.81 -3.25
CA THR A 83 -7.38 -9.74 -2.12
C THR A 83 -8.71 -9.93 -1.41
N GLN A 84 -9.12 -11.17 -1.17
CA GLN A 84 -10.36 -11.51 -0.48
C GLN A 84 -10.17 -11.40 1.05
N ALA A 85 -9.80 -10.21 1.48
CA ALA A 85 -9.60 -9.86 2.88
C ALA A 85 -9.99 -8.38 3.11
N ASN A 86 -10.38 -8.07 4.35
CA ASN A 86 -10.69 -6.70 4.73
C ASN A 86 -9.42 -5.83 4.80
N LEU A 87 -9.60 -4.53 4.67
CA LEU A 87 -8.52 -3.54 4.63
C LEU A 87 -7.60 -3.61 5.86
N LEU A 88 -8.14 -3.83 7.06
CA LEU A 88 -7.34 -3.85 8.29
C LEU A 88 -6.39 -5.03 8.35
N LEU A 89 -6.77 -6.22 7.85
CA LEU A 89 -5.86 -7.35 7.77
C LEU A 89 -4.62 -7.05 6.92
N LEU A 90 -4.80 -6.30 5.82
CA LEU A 90 -3.66 -5.89 5.00
C LEU A 90 -2.76 -4.90 5.78
N HIS A 91 -3.34 -3.90 6.45
CA HIS A 91 -2.56 -2.96 7.24
C HIS A 91 -1.82 -3.61 8.40
N GLU A 92 -2.42 -4.59 9.07
CA GLU A 92 -1.78 -5.35 10.13
C GLU A 92 -0.59 -6.16 9.63
N ASN A 93 -0.73 -6.76 8.45
CA ASN A 93 0.38 -7.47 7.79
C ASN A 93 1.54 -6.52 7.44
N PHE A 94 1.25 -5.29 7.00
CA PHE A 94 2.30 -4.31 6.69
C PHE A 94 2.96 -3.76 7.96
N ALA A 95 2.20 -3.64 9.06
CA ALA A 95 2.69 -3.06 10.32
C ALA A 95 3.66 -3.96 11.08
N ASP A 96 3.76 -5.23 10.74
CA ASP A 96 4.64 -6.20 11.39
C ASP A 96 5.27 -7.16 10.37
N ILE A 97 6.57 -7.00 10.12
CA ILE A 97 7.32 -7.85 9.20
C ILE A 97 7.96 -9.08 9.86
N THR A 98 7.71 -9.34 11.15
CA THR A 98 8.28 -10.50 11.86
C THR A 98 7.77 -11.84 11.31
N HIS A 99 6.68 -11.82 10.54
CA HIS A 99 6.17 -13.00 9.81
C HIS A 99 7.01 -13.38 8.59
N VAL A 100 7.79 -12.44 8.01
CA VAL A 100 8.48 -12.63 6.72
C VAL A 100 9.40 -13.85 6.72
N PRO A 101 10.24 -14.11 7.75
CA PRO A 101 11.09 -15.30 7.80
C PRO A 101 10.33 -16.63 7.81
N VAL A 102 9.08 -16.61 8.28
CA VAL A 102 8.23 -17.81 8.32
C VAL A 102 7.51 -18.02 7.00
N VAL A 103 7.01 -16.95 6.40
CA VAL A 103 6.25 -17.00 5.13
C VAL A 103 7.16 -17.25 3.95
N ASP A 104 8.32 -16.61 3.92
CA ASP A 104 9.30 -16.74 2.84
C ASP A 104 10.74 -16.51 3.33
N PRO A 105 11.42 -17.55 3.82
CA PRO A 105 12.81 -17.47 4.28
C PRO A 105 13.79 -16.98 3.20
N PHE A 106 13.45 -17.12 1.92
CA PHE A 106 14.31 -16.69 0.82
C PHE A 106 14.36 -15.17 0.69
N ILE A 107 13.21 -14.49 0.89
CA ILE A 107 13.14 -13.04 0.77
C ILE A 107 13.56 -12.34 2.08
N ALA A 108 13.40 -13.01 3.21
CA ALA A 108 13.59 -12.45 4.54
C ALA A 108 15.04 -11.98 4.77
N PRO A 109 15.26 -10.71 5.17
CA PRO A 109 16.57 -10.29 5.63
C PRO A 109 17.05 -11.15 6.80
N PRO A 110 18.33 -11.61 6.81
CA PRO A 110 18.85 -12.47 7.88
C PRO A 110 18.73 -11.88 9.30
N VAL A 111 18.70 -10.56 9.41
CA VAL A 111 18.50 -9.84 10.69
C VAL A 111 17.14 -10.12 11.34
N LEU A 112 16.18 -10.64 10.60
CA LEU A 112 14.83 -11.01 11.10
C LEU A 112 14.79 -12.45 11.66
N ALA A 113 15.87 -13.22 11.59
CA ALA A 113 15.89 -14.61 12.05
C ALA A 113 15.89 -14.76 13.59
N GLY A 114 16.13 -13.68 14.34
CA GLY A 114 16.16 -13.66 15.80
C GLY A 114 15.15 -12.70 16.41
N GLU A 115 15.30 -12.44 17.70
CA GLU A 115 14.52 -11.39 18.36
C GLU A 115 14.90 -10.02 17.77
N PRO A 116 13.92 -9.29 17.16
CA PRO A 116 14.23 -8.01 16.55
C PRO A 116 14.50 -6.95 17.61
N PRO A 117 15.32 -5.92 17.30
CA PRO A 117 15.47 -4.75 18.15
C PRO A 117 14.13 -4.09 18.45
N ALA A 118 14.08 -3.26 19.50
CA ALA A 118 12.87 -2.54 19.87
C ALA A 118 12.35 -1.67 18.71
N LEU A 119 11.03 -1.69 18.54
CA LEU A 119 10.36 -0.87 17.55
C LEU A 119 10.12 0.54 18.13
N GLU A 120 10.63 1.56 17.46
CA GLU A 120 10.32 2.96 17.76
C GLU A 120 9.05 3.34 17.02
N VAL A 121 7.98 3.67 17.74
CA VAL A 121 6.66 3.99 17.15
C VAL A 121 6.31 5.43 17.43
N GLU A 122 5.99 6.19 16.40
CA GLU A 122 5.46 7.53 16.46
C GLU A 122 4.01 7.55 15.99
N VAL A 123 3.14 8.21 16.74
CA VAL A 123 1.70 8.29 16.45
C VAL A 123 1.28 9.73 16.33
N SER A 124 0.63 10.06 15.22
CA SER A 124 -0.06 11.32 15.03
C SER A 124 -1.58 11.13 15.03
N GLU A 125 -2.33 12.18 14.80
CA GLU A 125 -3.79 12.09 14.73
C GLU A 125 -4.27 11.16 13.60
N THR A 126 -3.59 11.13 12.46
CA THR A 126 -4.04 10.38 11.26
C THR A 126 -3.04 9.41 10.70
N ALA A 127 -1.85 9.32 11.28
CA ALA A 127 -0.76 8.49 10.78
C ALA A 127 -0.01 7.80 11.93
N VAL A 128 0.58 6.67 11.59
CA VAL A 128 1.52 5.93 12.46
C VAL A 128 2.78 5.72 11.65
N SER A 129 3.93 5.99 12.24
CA SER A 129 5.22 5.58 11.67
C SER A 129 6.01 4.78 12.68
N PHE A 130 6.88 3.94 12.19
CA PHE A 130 7.80 3.21 13.03
C PHE A 130 9.17 3.07 12.37
N SER A 131 10.17 2.79 13.17
CA SER A 131 11.49 2.45 12.69
C SER A 131 12.21 1.46 13.59
N ARG A 132 13.20 0.79 13.02
CA ARG A 132 14.05 -0.16 13.73
C ARG A 132 15.43 -0.19 13.10
N ASP A 133 16.45 0.05 13.90
CA ASP A 133 17.85 -0.07 13.47
C ASP A 133 18.38 -1.47 13.82
N TYR A 134 18.96 -2.14 12.84
CA TYR A 134 19.56 -3.45 12.99
C TYR A 134 21.10 -3.34 13.07
N PRO A 135 21.75 -4.17 13.89
CA PRO A 135 23.21 -4.28 13.86
C PRO A 135 23.68 -4.73 12.47
N PRO A 136 24.96 -4.49 12.14
CA PRO A 136 25.53 -5.00 10.89
C PRO A 136 25.29 -6.51 10.75
N ALA A 137 24.78 -6.89 9.58
CA ALA A 137 24.51 -8.28 9.23
C ALA A 137 24.62 -8.49 7.72
N ARG A 138 24.73 -9.74 7.31
CA ARG A 138 24.77 -10.16 5.91
C ARG A 138 23.45 -9.87 5.23
N LEU A 139 23.51 -9.68 3.93
CA LEU A 139 22.33 -9.58 3.07
C LEU A 139 21.94 -10.98 2.54
N THR A 140 20.67 -11.13 2.15
CA THR A 140 20.28 -12.29 1.31
C THR A 140 21.01 -12.25 -0.03
N GLY A 141 21.16 -13.40 -0.68
CA GLY A 141 21.82 -13.47 -2.00
C GLY A 141 21.19 -12.56 -3.03
N TRP A 142 19.85 -12.59 -3.16
CA TRP A 142 19.12 -11.74 -4.11
C TRP A 142 19.31 -10.24 -3.83
N HIS A 143 19.43 -9.86 -2.54
CA HIS A 143 19.58 -8.46 -2.12
C HIS A 143 21.00 -7.98 -2.42
N ALA A 144 22.02 -8.76 -2.04
CA ALA A 144 23.41 -8.48 -2.37
C ALA A 144 23.61 -8.34 -3.89
N ASP A 145 23.06 -9.28 -4.68
CA ASP A 145 23.10 -9.24 -6.16
C ASP A 145 22.45 -7.97 -6.72
N ALA A 146 21.31 -7.54 -6.16
CA ALA A 146 20.62 -6.33 -6.61
C ALA A 146 21.43 -5.06 -6.33
N LEU A 147 22.21 -5.04 -5.24
CA LEU A 147 23.09 -3.94 -4.86
C LEU A 147 24.47 -4.01 -5.51
N GLY A 148 24.84 -5.13 -6.12
CA GLY A 148 26.20 -5.38 -6.61
C GLY A 148 27.23 -5.54 -5.50
N LEU A 149 26.79 -6.03 -4.32
CA LEU A 149 27.60 -6.24 -3.12
C LEU A 149 27.92 -7.72 -2.91
N SER A 150 28.94 -7.99 -2.09
CA SER A 150 29.21 -9.35 -1.61
C SER A 150 28.20 -9.73 -0.52
N SER A 151 27.62 -10.94 -0.63
CA SER A 151 26.79 -11.51 0.44
C SER A 151 27.55 -11.87 1.72
N ASP A 152 28.89 -11.90 1.67
CA ASP A 152 29.74 -12.22 2.82
C ASP A 152 30.05 -10.97 3.68
N THR A 153 29.74 -9.78 3.19
CA THR A 153 29.96 -8.52 3.91
C THR A 153 28.72 -8.17 4.74
N GLU A 154 28.98 -7.71 5.95
CA GLU A 154 27.93 -7.23 6.85
C GLU A 154 27.70 -5.73 6.67
N HIS A 155 26.44 -5.32 6.68
CA HIS A 155 26.01 -3.93 6.52
C HIS A 155 25.00 -3.57 7.60
N ALA A 156 25.09 -2.35 8.13
CA ALA A 156 24.05 -1.80 8.98
C ALA A 156 22.76 -1.64 8.15
N GLN A 157 21.63 -1.97 8.75
CA GLN A 157 20.33 -1.97 8.09
C GLN A 157 19.31 -1.25 8.96
N ARG A 158 18.33 -0.62 8.33
CA ARG A 158 17.22 0.05 9.01
C ARG A 158 15.92 -0.26 8.30
N GLU A 159 14.93 -0.57 9.09
CA GLU A 159 13.53 -0.69 8.72
C GLU A 159 12.78 0.60 9.03
N GLU A 160 11.91 1.04 8.15
CA GLU A 160 10.92 2.08 8.41
C GLU A 160 9.58 1.64 7.83
N GLY A 161 8.50 2.01 8.50
CA GLY A 161 7.14 1.80 8.01
C GLY A 161 6.21 2.92 8.43
N ALA A 162 5.21 3.21 7.60
CA ALA A 162 4.23 4.23 7.88
C ALA A 162 2.84 3.90 7.32
N PHE A 163 1.85 3.89 8.21
CA PHE A 163 0.46 4.08 7.85
C PHE A 163 0.25 5.57 7.58
N VAL A 164 0.10 5.94 6.32
CA VAL A 164 0.01 7.35 5.89
C VAL A 164 -1.44 7.81 5.84
N THR A 165 -2.30 6.97 5.32
CA THR A 165 -3.77 7.12 5.29
C THR A 165 -4.40 5.73 5.21
N PRO A 166 -5.74 5.59 5.39
CA PRO A 166 -6.41 4.32 5.17
C PRO A 166 -6.19 3.69 3.79
N GLY A 167 -5.83 4.50 2.78
CA GLY A 167 -5.54 4.04 1.43
C GLY A 167 -4.06 3.79 1.14
N LEU A 168 -3.14 4.09 2.06
CA LEU A 168 -1.71 4.04 1.77
C LEU A 168 -0.88 3.60 2.97
N TRP A 169 -0.06 2.59 2.75
CA TRP A 169 1.06 2.18 3.57
C TRP A 169 2.37 2.31 2.80
N ALA A 170 3.43 2.78 3.44
CA ALA A 170 4.76 2.91 2.83
C ALA A 170 5.85 2.42 3.78
N ASP A 171 6.65 1.48 3.31
CA ASP A 171 7.80 0.96 4.05
C ASP A 171 9.11 1.36 3.36
N ALA A 172 10.21 1.24 4.11
CA ALA A 172 11.55 1.32 3.57
C ALA A 172 12.48 0.31 4.23
N TRP A 173 13.41 -0.19 3.44
CA TRP A 173 14.56 -0.95 3.90
C TRP A 173 15.82 -0.28 3.40
N HIS A 174 16.65 0.15 4.33
CA HIS A 174 17.91 0.85 4.08
C HIS A 174 19.09 -0.07 4.34
N VAL A 175 20.06 -0.04 3.44
CA VAL A 175 21.38 -0.69 3.61
C VAL A 175 22.44 0.39 3.53
N TYR A 176 23.23 0.51 4.58
CA TYR A 176 24.30 1.50 4.66
C TYR A 176 25.62 0.91 4.18
N VAL A 177 26.22 1.52 3.15
CA VAL A 177 27.47 1.09 2.54
C VAL A 177 28.48 2.22 2.67
N ASP A 178 29.61 1.97 3.31
CA ASP A 178 30.78 2.85 3.38
C ASP A 178 30.52 4.31 3.78
N GLY A 179 29.57 4.56 4.69
CA GLY A 179 29.25 5.90 5.19
C GLY A 179 28.59 6.84 4.21
N GLY A 180 28.20 6.35 3.03
CA GLY A 180 27.41 7.08 2.02
C GLY A 180 25.92 7.15 2.34
N SER A 181 25.16 7.72 1.40
CA SER A 181 23.69 7.63 1.46
C SER A 181 23.23 6.17 1.34
N PRO A 182 22.20 5.75 2.08
CA PRO A 182 21.79 4.36 2.05
C PRO A 182 21.23 3.95 0.68
N HIS A 183 21.51 2.72 0.31
CA HIS A 183 20.75 2.04 -0.73
C HIS A 183 19.39 1.64 -0.16
N THR A 184 18.34 2.12 -0.78
CA THR A 184 16.99 2.03 -0.22
C THR A 184 16.04 1.31 -1.17
N PHE A 185 15.34 0.33 -0.63
CA PHE A 185 14.05 -0.11 -1.16
C PHE A 185 12.92 0.65 -0.47
N ARG A 186 11.95 1.15 -1.25
CA ARG A 186 10.66 1.64 -0.78
C ARG A 186 9.58 0.67 -1.24
N PHE A 187 8.77 0.21 -0.29
CA PHE A 187 7.60 -0.61 -0.56
C PHE A 187 6.36 0.24 -0.38
N THR A 188 5.51 0.28 -1.39
CA THR A 188 4.31 1.11 -1.37
C THR A 188 3.11 0.21 -1.59
N HIS A 189 2.16 0.25 -0.67
CA HIS A 189 0.93 -0.50 -0.70
C HIS A 189 -0.25 0.48 -0.74
N ALA A 190 -0.75 0.74 -1.96
CA ALA A 190 -1.99 1.47 -2.12
C ALA A 190 -3.15 0.46 -2.05
N VAL A 191 -4.04 0.67 -1.09
CA VAL A 191 -5.14 -0.26 -0.79
C VAL A 191 -6.47 0.46 -0.86
N THR A 192 -7.43 -0.17 -1.55
CA THR A 192 -8.78 0.39 -1.74
C THR A 192 -9.81 -0.66 -1.36
N PRO A 193 -10.64 -0.43 -0.35
CA PRO A 193 -11.71 -1.38 -0.01
C PRO A 193 -12.73 -1.45 -1.16
N VAL A 194 -12.95 -2.64 -1.70
CA VAL A 194 -13.98 -2.93 -2.69
C VAL A 194 -15.27 -3.35 -1.99
N SER A 195 -15.12 -4.06 -0.88
CA SER A 195 -16.20 -4.46 0.03
C SER A 195 -15.66 -4.65 1.44
N ALA A 196 -16.50 -5.06 2.38
CA ALA A 196 -16.07 -5.40 3.73
C ALA A 196 -15.08 -6.59 3.79
N ARG A 197 -14.98 -7.38 2.71
CA ARG A 197 -14.18 -8.61 2.62
C ARG A 197 -13.32 -8.70 1.37
N GLN A 198 -13.15 -7.58 0.68
CA GLN A 198 -12.32 -7.52 -0.53
C GLN A 198 -11.62 -6.18 -0.59
N THR A 199 -10.33 -6.21 -0.79
CA THR A 199 -9.48 -5.03 -0.92
C THR A 199 -8.67 -5.13 -2.22
N ARG A 200 -8.71 -4.07 -3.04
CA ARG A 200 -7.77 -3.91 -4.14
C ARG A 200 -6.43 -3.51 -3.56
N HIS A 201 -5.42 -4.28 -3.86
CA HIS A 201 -4.04 -4.06 -3.44
C HIS A 201 -3.16 -3.76 -4.66
N VAL A 202 -2.64 -2.54 -4.70
CA VAL A 202 -1.61 -2.12 -5.65
C VAL A 202 -0.30 -2.02 -4.89
N TRP A 203 0.68 -2.86 -5.22
CA TRP A 203 1.98 -2.80 -4.59
C TRP A 203 3.05 -2.33 -5.57
N ARG A 204 3.98 -1.54 -5.06
CA ARG A 204 5.13 -1.05 -5.81
C ARG A 204 6.39 -1.19 -4.97
N VAL A 205 7.48 -1.61 -5.61
CA VAL A 205 8.82 -1.63 -5.05
C VAL A 205 9.66 -0.63 -5.84
N SER A 206 10.16 0.39 -5.14
CA SER A 206 11.02 1.42 -5.71
C SER A 206 12.41 1.31 -5.09
N ARG A 207 13.46 1.57 -5.87
CA ARG A 207 14.84 1.57 -5.41
C ARG A 207 15.60 2.77 -5.93
N ASN A 208 16.53 3.31 -5.15
CA ASN A 208 17.39 4.44 -5.50
C ASN A 208 18.79 4.03 -6.00
N PHE A 209 18.95 2.78 -6.37
CA PHE A 209 20.20 2.17 -6.85
C PHE A 209 19.93 1.28 -8.07
N ALA A 210 20.98 0.90 -8.80
CA ALA A 210 20.93 0.00 -9.95
C ALA A 210 19.73 0.29 -10.89
N PRO A 211 19.70 1.43 -11.59
CA PRO A 211 18.51 1.92 -12.29
C PRO A 211 18.11 1.10 -13.54
N GLY A 212 18.91 0.11 -13.93
CA GLY A 212 18.65 -0.72 -15.11
C GLY A 212 17.41 -1.58 -14.99
N PRO A 213 16.66 -1.81 -16.10
CA PRO A 213 15.45 -2.62 -16.12
C PRO A 213 15.71 -4.11 -15.85
N GLU A 214 16.92 -4.59 -16.09
CA GLU A 214 17.35 -5.96 -15.86
C GLU A 214 17.28 -6.36 -14.38
N VAL A 215 17.59 -5.43 -13.47
CA VAL A 215 17.46 -5.65 -12.02
C VAL A 215 15.98 -5.76 -11.66
N SER A 216 15.12 -4.89 -12.19
CA SER A 216 13.66 -5.01 -12.01
C SER A 216 13.12 -6.34 -12.52
N GLY A 217 13.61 -6.81 -13.68
CA GLY A 217 13.22 -8.10 -14.28
C GLY A 217 13.57 -9.30 -13.38
N ARG A 218 14.69 -9.23 -12.64
CA ARG A 218 15.07 -10.28 -11.67
C ARG A 218 14.27 -10.19 -10.36
N LEU A 219 14.00 -8.98 -9.89
CA LEU A 219 13.31 -8.76 -8.61
C LEU A 219 11.80 -8.97 -8.69
N LEU A 220 11.16 -8.59 -9.79
CA LEU A 220 9.70 -8.68 -9.95
C LEU A 220 9.13 -10.08 -9.65
N PRO A 221 9.67 -11.20 -10.17
CA PRO A 221 9.14 -12.52 -9.86
C PRO A 221 9.34 -12.89 -8.37
N ILE A 222 10.43 -12.46 -7.73
CA ILE A 222 10.69 -12.70 -6.31
C ILE A 222 9.60 -12.05 -5.45
N PHE A 223 9.39 -10.74 -5.63
CA PHE A 223 8.36 -10.01 -4.87
C PHE A 223 6.95 -10.44 -5.22
N THR A 224 6.66 -10.76 -6.48
CA THR A 224 5.36 -11.29 -6.88
C THR A 224 5.06 -12.61 -6.17
N ALA A 225 6.02 -13.53 -6.10
CA ALA A 225 5.84 -14.80 -5.41
C ALA A 225 5.59 -14.60 -3.91
N TYR A 226 6.36 -13.73 -3.26
CA TYR A 226 6.17 -13.38 -1.86
C TYR A 226 4.77 -12.79 -1.59
N TYR A 227 4.39 -11.73 -2.30
CA TYR A 227 3.09 -11.09 -2.08
C TYR A 227 1.90 -11.99 -2.41
N ARG A 228 2.04 -12.92 -3.35
CA ARG A 228 1.01 -13.94 -3.61
C ARG A 228 0.85 -14.92 -2.45
N ARG A 229 1.94 -15.32 -1.78
CA ARG A 229 1.85 -16.14 -0.56
C ARG A 229 1.18 -15.38 0.58
N VAL A 230 1.57 -14.13 0.80
CA VAL A 230 0.92 -13.24 1.79
C VAL A 230 -0.58 -13.11 1.48
N GLN A 231 -0.96 -12.85 0.22
CA GLN A 231 -2.35 -12.80 -0.19
C GLN A 231 -3.13 -14.05 0.23
N GLN A 232 -2.61 -15.24 -0.09
CA GLN A 232 -3.27 -16.50 0.26
C GLN A 232 -3.46 -16.68 1.78
N ILE A 233 -2.48 -16.26 2.57
CA ILE A 233 -2.56 -16.28 4.04
C ILE A 233 -3.66 -15.35 4.53
N LEU A 234 -3.67 -14.09 4.07
CA LEU A 234 -4.68 -13.11 4.46
C LEU A 234 -6.10 -13.54 4.07
N GLU A 235 -6.27 -14.13 2.89
CA GLU A 235 -7.54 -14.67 2.44
C GLU A 235 -8.00 -15.84 3.32
N THR A 236 -7.07 -16.71 3.74
CA THR A 236 -7.37 -17.80 4.68
C THR A 236 -7.72 -17.25 6.06
N MET A 237 -6.99 -16.24 6.56
CA MET A 237 -7.31 -15.58 7.83
C MET A 237 -8.72 -14.95 7.78
N GLN A 238 -9.08 -14.30 6.69
CA GLN A 238 -10.44 -13.75 6.52
C GLN A 238 -11.51 -14.83 6.59
N GLN A 239 -11.29 -15.99 5.95
CA GLN A 239 -12.22 -17.11 6.01
C GLN A 239 -12.40 -17.64 7.45
N VAL A 240 -11.31 -17.74 8.22
CA VAL A 240 -11.36 -18.15 9.64
C VAL A 240 -12.13 -17.13 10.47
N ILE A 241 -11.86 -15.83 10.30
CA ILE A 241 -12.59 -14.76 11.01
C ILE A 241 -14.09 -14.83 10.70
N ASP A 242 -14.43 -15.07 9.43
CA ASP A 242 -15.83 -15.16 9.01
C ASP A 242 -16.55 -16.39 9.57
N SER A 243 -15.86 -17.52 9.73
CA SER A 243 -16.43 -18.76 10.25
C SER A 243 -16.58 -18.76 11.76
N ASP A 244 -15.62 -18.21 12.46
CA ASP A 244 -15.51 -18.31 13.91
C ASP A 244 -16.18 -17.15 14.66
N GLY A 245 -16.40 -16.03 13.96
CA GLY A 245 -16.95 -14.81 14.55
C GLY A 245 -15.94 -14.04 15.44
N PRO A 246 -16.42 -13.04 16.18
CA PRO A 246 -15.57 -12.24 17.06
C PRO A 246 -14.89 -13.10 18.14
N ARG A 247 -13.60 -12.91 18.32
CA ARG A 247 -12.77 -13.58 19.33
C ARG A 247 -12.00 -12.56 20.14
N ASP A 248 -11.60 -12.95 21.36
CA ASP A 248 -10.60 -12.22 22.12
C ASP A 248 -9.24 -12.41 21.45
N GLU A 249 -8.61 -11.30 21.07
CA GLU A 249 -7.30 -11.29 20.45
C GLU A 249 -6.22 -11.07 21.49
N VAL A 250 -5.10 -11.77 21.36
CA VAL A 250 -3.91 -11.57 22.20
C VAL A 250 -2.90 -10.80 21.38
N SER A 251 -2.50 -9.62 21.88
CA SER A 251 -1.51 -8.77 21.24
C SER A 251 -0.12 -9.02 21.82
N VAL A 252 0.89 -8.92 20.98
CA VAL A 252 2.31 -9.02 21.32
C VAL A 252 3.03 -7.68 21.03
N ASN A 253 4.30 -7.57 21.42
CA ASN A 253 5.03 -6.31 21.27
C ASN A 253 5.14 -5.82 19.82
N SER A 254 5.22 -6.72 18.85
CA SER A 254 5.28 -6.39 17.43
C SER A 254 3.99 -5.76 16.89
N ASP A 255 2.84 -5.95 17.57
CA ASP A 255 1.55 -5.38 17.17
C ASP A 255 1.41 -3.88 17.52
N ALA A 256 2.41 -3.27 18.13
CA ALA A 256 2.30 -1.89 18.64
C ALA A 256 1.84 -0.89 17.57
N ALA A 257 2.38 -0.96 16.35
CA ALA A 257 1.97 -0.12 15.24
C ALA A 257 0.56 -0.48 14.74
N ALA A 258 0.25 -1.76 14.56
CA ALA A 258 -1.04 -2.27 14.09
C ALA A 258 -2.20 -1.83 14.99
N LEU A 259 -2.03 -1.88 16.31
CA LEU A 259 -3.03 -1.43 17.27
C LEU A 259 -3.35 0.07 17.13
N GLN A 260 -2.36 0.91 16.82
CA GLN A 260 -2.59 2.33 16.58
C GLN A 260 -3.34 2.55 15.27
N VAL A 261 -3.00 1.80 14.22
CA VAL A 261 -3.73 1.85 12.94
C VAL A 261 -5.20 1.50 13.14
N ARG A 262 -5.52 0.42 13.86
CA ARG A 262 -6.91 0.06 14.19
C ARG A 262 -7.66 1.21 14.89
N ARG A 263 -7.03 1.86 15.86
CA ARG A 263 -7.62 3.02 16.58
C ARG A 263 -7.92 4.19 15.65
N ILE A 264 -6.96 4.53 14.78
CA ILE A 264 -7.12 5.63 13.82
C ILE A 264 -8.25 5.32 12.84
N VAL A 265 -8.25 4.13 12.22
CA VAL A 265 -9.29 3.74 11.26
C VAL A 265 -10.67 3.68 11.91
N SER A 266 -10.78 3.12 13.12
CA SER A 266 -12.05 3.07 13.84
C SER A 266 -12.61 4.48 14.16
N ARG A 267 -11.74 5.41 14.55
CA ARG A 267 -12.12 6.80 14.78
C ARG A 267 -12.58 7.48 13.49
N LEU A 268 -11.84 7.33 12.39
CA LEU A 268 -12.20 7.92 11.10
C LEU A 268 -13.56 7.40 10.59
N ILE A 269 -13.83 6.09 10.76
CA ILE A 269 -15.14 5.51 10.43
C ILE A 269 -16.24 6.09 11.29
N ALA A 270 -16.00 6.31 12.59
CA ALA A 270 -16.97 6.92 13.48
C ALA A 270 -17.28 8.39 13.10
N GLU A 271 -16.26 9.15 12.70
CA GLU A 271 -16.41 10.54 12.23
C GLU A 271 -17.22 10.60 10.93
N GLU A 272 -17.00 9.69 9.97
CA GLU A 272 -17.77 9.62 8.72
C GLU A 272 -19.26 9.34 8.95
N ARG A 273 -19.60 8.56 9.98
CA ARG A 273 -21.01 8.23 10.30
C ARG A 273 -21.76 9.41 10.94
N MET A 274 -21.07 10.43 11.43
CA MET A 274 -21.65 11.62 12.05
C MET A 274 -21.84 12.77 11.06
N THR A 275 -21.29 12.66 9.83
CA THR A 275 -21.41 13.64 8.74
C THR A 275 -22.39 13.17 7.67
#